data_99d9564cc9d7ec8f1eb3a6cb90237671
#
_entry.id   99d9564cc9d7ec8f1eb3a6cb90237671
#
_cell.length_a   1.000
_cell.length_b   1.000
_cell.length_c   1.000
_cell.angle_alpha   90.00
_cell.angle_beta   90.00
_cell.angle_gamma   90.00
#
_symmetry.space_group_name_H-M   'P 1'
#
loop_
_entity.id
_entity.type
_entity.pdbx_description
1 polymer ?
#
loop_
_entity_poly.entity_id
_entity_poly.type
_entity_poly.pdbx_seq_one_letter_code
_entity_poly.pdbx_strand_id
1 'polypeptide(L)'
;MHSLCAPRFFALPVALACLLTACGGGGDDATSPPSGDGFTLGGTVTGLAAGGALVLQNNGGDDLAVSANGGFTFATPLAAGAAYAVAVKTQPAGQACTVKSGSGTLGSANQSSVEVACATQAAALPEGDWEMALCSQVLPGTWGRTLWRIARQSNTRAAIEQGMVLYGNAQCAGTGTVQTSPAGALGTVAFDRTGATATLTAFWGTWSQPTGLTSRTVWARKGAYLCVLGDTTPSVLPTAQAVESSADLSIAGKGCYTKR
;
A
#
# COMPACT_ATOMS: atom_id res chain seq x y z
N MET A 1 -20.34 -50.99 13.92
CA MET A 1 -21.69 -51.25 14.42
C MET A 1 -22.54 -50.04 14.11
N HIS A 2 -23.42 -50.20 13.15
CA HIS A 2 -24.80 -49.68 13.02
C HIS A 2 -24.94 -48.18 12.89
N SER A 3 -25.68 -47.59 12.02
CA SER A 3 -26.52 -47.96 10.89
C SER A 3 -27.16 -46.67 10.39
N LEU A 4 -27.08 -46.37 9.14
CA LEU A 4 -28.12 -46.01 8.18
C LEU A 4 -29.45 -45.46 8.73
N CYS A 5 -29.89 -44.32 8.21
CA CYS A 5 -31.22 -44.22 7.61
C CYS A 5 -31.43 -42.89 6.87
N ALA A 6 -31.54 -42.94 5.55
CA ALA A 6 -32.44 -42.09 4.79
C ALA A 6 -33.74 -42.84 4.56
N PRO A 7 -34.89 -42.21 4.32
CA PRO A 7 -35.48 -42.18 2.99
C PRO A 7 -36.23 -40.88 2.66
N ARG A 8 -36.28 -40.40 1.42
CA ARG A 8 -37.13 -40.77 0.27
C ARG A 8 -38.49 -40.12 0.18
N PHE A 9 -38.67 -39.34 -0.93
CA PHE A 9 -39.84 -39.17 -1.81
C PHE A 9 -41.12 -38.57 -1.27
N PHE A 10 -41.61 -37.52 -1.95
CA PHE A 10 -42.82 -37.63 -2.78
C PHE A 10 -42.93 -36.42 -3.74
N ALA A 11 -43.05 -36.76 -4.99
CA ALA A 11 -43.47 -35.90 -6.08
C ALA A 11 -44.99 -36.01 -6.21
N LEU A 12 -45.66 -34.97 -6.70
CA LEU A 12 -46.58 -35.00 -7.84
C LEU A 12 -47.44 -33.71 -7.94
N PRO A 13 -47.95 -33.38 -9.10
CA PRO A 13 -48.34 -32.03 -9.51
C PRO A 13 -49.85 -31.79 -9.46
N VAL A 14 -50.24 -30.52 -9.40
CA VAL A 14 -51.61 -30.14 -9.76
C VAL A 14 -51.53 -28.98 -10.74
N ALA A 15 -51.84 -29.31 -11.97
CA ALA A 15 -52.24 -28.33 -13.00
C ALA A 15 -53.68 -27.94 -12.75
N LEU A 16 -53.94 -26.62 -12.75
CA LEU A 16 -55.32 -26.15 -12.97
C LEU A 16 -55.28 -24.90 -13.84
N ALA A 17 -55.75 -25.08 -15.04
CA ALA A 17 -56.02 -24.03 -16.00
C ALA A 17 -57.36 -23.40 -15.70
N CYS A 18 -57.46 -22.08 -15.77
CA CYS A 18 -58.70 -21.33 -16.05
C CYS A 18 -58.36 -19.96 -16.60
N LEU A 19 -58.55 -19.82 -17.90
CA LEU A 19 -59.58 -19.04 -18.60
C LEU A 19 -59.39 -17.51 -18.57
N LEU A 20 -59.24 -17.06 -19.79
CA LEU A 20 -59.25 -15.70 -20.30
C LEU A 20 -60.52 -14.93 -19.90
N THR A 21 -60.30 -13.69 -19.42
CA THR A 21 -61.24 -12.61 -19.71
C THR A 21 -60.45 -11.39 -20.17
N ALA A 22 -60.58 -11.07 -21.42
CA ALA A 22 -60.16 -9.79 -21.97
C ALA A 22 -61.18 -8.72 -21.58
N CYS A 23 -60.75 -7.60 -21.10
CA CYS A 23 -61.48 -6.35 -21.20
C CYS A 23 -60.51 -5.16 -21.15
N GLY A 24 -60.66 -4.35 -22.14
CA GLY A 24 -59.88 -3.31 -22.68
C GLY A 24 -59.68 -2.03 -21.89
N GLY A 25 -58.78 -1.23 -22.39
CA GLY A 25 -58.83 0.22 -22.38
C GLY A 25 -58.09 0.87 -21.20
N GLY A 26 -56.99 1.52 -21.47
CA GLY A 26 -56.35 2.45 -20.58
C GLY A 26 -54.88 2.52 -20.93
N GLY A 27 -54.49 3.57 -21.66
CA GLY A 27 -53.08 3.84 -21.90
C GLY A 27 -52.40 4.12 -20.58
N ASP A 28 -51.52 3.23 -20.20
CA ASP A 28 -50.48 3.48 -19.22
C ASP A 28 -49.19 3.52 -20.05
N ASP A 29 -48.61 4.69 -20.13
CA ASP A 29 -47.21 4.89 -20.48
C ASP A 29 -46.38 3.96 -19.61
N ALA A 30 -46.19 2.73 -20.08
CA ALA A 30 -45.03 1.97 -19.67
C ALA A 30 -43.83 2.77 -20.15
N THR A 31 -43.33 3.63 -19.30
CA THR A 31 -42.02 4.19 -19.40
C THR A 31 -41.04 3.00 -19.41
N SER A 32 -40.80 2.45 -20.58
CA SER A 32 -39.65 1.60 -20.81
C SER A 32 -38.49 2.32 -20.20
N PRO A 33 -37.66 1.68 -19.35
CA PRO A 33 -36.39 2.31 -18.95
C PRO A 33 -35.73 2.71 -20.28
N PRO A 34 -35.21 3.93 -20.40
CA PRO A 34 -34.57 4.37 -21.62
C PRO A 34 -33.47 3.37 -21.94
N SER A 35 -33.66 2.58 -22.97
CA SER A 35 -32.61 1.90 -23.70
C SER A 35 -31.83 3.02 -24.44
N GLY A 36 -31.28 3.94 -23.64
CA GLY A 36 -30.38 4.94 -24.13
C GLY A 36 -29.03 4.24 -24.29
N ASP A 37 -28.59 4.12 -25.52
CA ASP A 37 -27.19 3.80 -25.83
C ASP A 37 -26.32 4.79 -25.09
N GLY A 38 -25.88 4.40 -23.87
CA GLY A 38 -25.00 5.20 -23.06
C GLY A 38 -23.64 5.24 -23.72
N PHE A 39 -22.92 6.34 -23.51
CA PHE A 39 -21.57 6.49 -24.02
C PHE A 39 -20.58 5.94 -23.01
N THR A 40 -19.49 5.35 -23.50
CA THR A 40 -18.44 4.80 -22.66
C THR A 40 -17.52 5.90 -22.14
N LEU A 41 -17.08 5.75 -20.89
CA LEU A 41 -16.02 6.55 -20.29
C LEU A 41 -14.77 5.68 -20.15
N GLY A 42 -13.65 6.18 -20.63
CA GLY A 42 -12.37 5.47 -20.57
C GLY A 42 -11.17 6.37 -20.76
N GLY A 43 -10.02 5.75 -20.94
CA GLY A 43 -8.76 6.47 -21.09
C GLY A 43 -7.57 5.54 -21.22
N THR A 44 -6.39 6.02 -20.83
CA THR A 44 -5.13 5.28 -20.93
C THR A 44 -4.37 5.33 -19.62
N VAL A 45 -3.81 4.18 -19.19
CA VAL A 45 -2.88 4.06 -18.07
C VAL A 45 -1.46 3.90 -18.62
N THR A 46 -0.51 4.64 -18.05
CA THR A 46 0.91 4.59 -18.38
C THR A 46 1.75 4.52 -17.10
N GLY A 47 2.95 3.90 -17.19
CA GLY A 47 3.90 3.84 -16.08
C GLY A 47 3.54 2.88 -14.96
N LEU A 48 2.46 2.11 -15.08
CA LEU A 48 2.13 1.06 -14.10
C LEU A 48 3.19 -0.05 -14.19
N ALA A 49 3.77 -0.41 -13.05
CA ALA A 49 4.77 -1.47 -12.96
C ALA A 49 4.14 -2.85 -13.23
N ALA A 50 4.92 -3.77 -13.77
CA ALA A 50 4.47 -5.15 -13.97
C ALA A 50 4.02 -5.77 -12.63
N GLY A 51 2.81 -6.35 -12.62
CA GLY A 51 2.19 -6.88 -11.40
C GLY A 51 1.58 -5.83 -10.47
N GLY A 52 1.60 -4.55 -10.86
CA GLY A 52 0.92 -3.47 -10.12
C GLY A 52 -0.60 -3.64 -10.21
N ALA A 53 -1.30 -3.32 -9.12
CA ALA A 53 -2.76 -3.29 -9.06
C ALA A 53 -3.22 -1.87 -8.75
N LEU A 54 -3.97 -1.29 -9.68
CA LEU A 54 -4.59 0.04 -9.59
C LEU A 54 -6.10 -0.13 -9.57
N VAL A 55 -6.80 0.59 -8.71
CA VAL A 55 -8.26 0.69 -8.81
C VAL A 55 -8.64 2.13 -9.10
N LEU A 56 -9.29 2.33 -10.24
CA LEU A 56 -9.93 3.59 -10.61
C LEU A 56 -11.40 3.57 -10.15
N GLN A 57 -11.96 4.74 -9.92
CA GLN A 57 -13.35 4.88 -9.53
C GLN A 57 -13.94 6.09 -10.26
N ASN A 58 -15.15 5.96 -10.81
CA ASN A 58 -15.91 7.07 -11.37
C ASN A 58 -17.06 7.44 -10.44
N ASN A 59 -17.22 8.73 -10.17
CA ASN A 59 -18.30 9.30 -9.32
C ASN A 59 -18.46 8.62 -7.95
N GLY A 60 -17.38 8.07 -7.38
CA GLY A 60 -17.41 7.44 -6.06
C GLY A 60 -18.08 6.06 -6.01
N GLY A 61 -18.47 5.45 -7.14
CA GLY A 61 -19.26 4.20 -7.16
C GLY A 61 -18.82 3.14 -8.17
N ASP A 62 -18.45 3.52 -9.37
CA ASP A 62 -18.06 2.57 -10.44
C ASP A 62 -16.56 2.28 -10.33
N ASP A 63 -16.21 1.12 -9.79
CA ASP A 63 -14.84 0.69 -9.55
C ASP A 63 -14.29 -0.11 -10.73
N LEU A 64 -13.10 0.23 -11.20
CA LEU A 64 -12.39 -0.47 -12.26
C LEU A 64 -11.00 -0.89 -11.81
N ALA A 65 -10.76 -2.20 -11.73
CA ALA A 65 -9.43 -2.74 -11.49
C ALA A 65 -8.60 -2.75 -12.79
N VAL A 66 -7.40 -2.18 -12.73
CA VAL A 66 -6.45 -2.11 -13.85
C VAL A 66 -5.13 -2.74 -13.40
N SER A 67 -4.65 -3.73 -14.16
CA SER A 67 -3.41 -4.47 -13.86
C SER A 67 -2.32 -4.34 -14.93
N ALA A 68 -2.57 -3.56 -15.98
CA ALA A 68 -1.62 -3.35 -17.08
C ALA A 68 -1.71 -1.93 -17.64
N ASN A 69 -0.62 -1.48 -18.27
CA ASN A 69 -0.62 -0.26 -19.06
C ASN A 69 -1.47 -0.45 -20.32
N GLY A 70 -2.07 0.63 -20.80
CA GLY A 70 -2.91 0.63 -22.02
C GLY A 70 -4.28 1.25 -21.78
N GLY A 71 -5.20 1.01 -22.71
CA GLY A 71 -6.55 1.54 -22.65
C GLY A 71 -7.38 0.89 -21.53
N PHE A 72 -8.26 1.69 -20.95
CA PHE A 72 -9.29 1.21 -20.02
C PHE A 72 -10.65 1.80 -20.35
N THR A 73 -11.72 1.12 -19.93
CA THR A 73 -13.10 1.58 -20.08
C THR A 73 -13.90 1.15 -18.86
N PHE A 74 -14.66 2.07 -18.28
CA PHE A 74 -15.59 1.76 -17.19
C PHE A 74 -16.76 0.92 -17.71
N ALA A 75 -17.25 0.03 -16.86
CA ALA A 75 -18.32 -0.90 -17.23
C ALA A 75 -19.69 -0.22 -17.37
N THR A 76 -19.92 0.85 -16.60
CA THR A 76 -21.19 1.57 -16.56
C THR A 76 -21.22 2.66 -17.64
N PRO A 77 -22.09 2.54 -18.67
CA PRO A 77 -22.29 3.61 -19.64
C PRO A 77 -22.93 4.83 -18.98
N LEU A 78 -22.61 6.00 -19.49
CA LEU A 78 -23.15 7.28 -19.03
C LEU A 78 -24.04 7.91 -20.09
N ALA A 79 -25.10 8.57 -19.69
CA ALA A 79 -25.94 9.34 -20.60
C ALA A 79 -25.21 10.58 -21.14
N ALA A 80 -25.61 11.06 -22.31
CA ALA A 80 -25.16 12.36 -22.80
C ALA A 80 -25.48 13.46 -21.78
N GLY A 81 -24.54 14.35 -21.54
CA GLY A 81 -24.67 15.41 -20.52
C GLY A 81 -24.41 14.98 -19.08
N ALA A 82 -24.14 13.70 -18.83
CA ALA A 82 -23.81 13.23 -17.48
C ALA A 82 -22.42 13.73 -17.06
N ALA A 83 -22.29 14.13 -15.79
CA ALA A 83 -21.01 14.45 -15.20
C ALA A 83 -20.23 13.17 -14.88
N TYR A 84 -18.91 13.23 -15.03
CA TYR A 84 -17.99 12.18 -14.61
C TYR A 84 -16.86 12.74 -13.76
N ALA A 85 -16.37 11.94 -12.81
CA ALA A 85 -15.23 12.27 -11.96
C ALA A 85 -14.42 10.99 -11.68
N VAL A 86 -13.39 10.77 -12.48
CA VAL A 86 -12.48 9.63 -12.34
C VAL A 86 -11.38 9.97 -11.35
N ALA A 87 -11.21 9.11 -10.36
CA ALA A 87 -10.17 9.22 -9.34
C ALA A 87 -9.46 7.88 -9.15
N VAL A 88 -8.24 7.92 -8.59
CA VAL A 88 -7.57 6.71 -8.10
C VAL A 88 -8.13 6.36 -6.73
N LYS A 89 -8.84 5.25 -6.62
CA LYS A 89 -9.34 4.69 -5.35
C LYS A 89 -8.25 3.95 -4.58
N THR A 90 -7.47 3.13 -5.30
CA THR A 90 -6.36 2.37 -4.69
C THR A 90 -5.11 2.54 -5.53
N GLN A 91 -4.05 3.02 -4.89
CA GLN A 91 -2.74 3.18 -5.51
C GLN A 91 -2.01 1.83 -5.60
N PRO A 92 -1.22 1.58 -6.66
CA PRO A 92 -0.34 0.43 -6.71
C PRO A 92 0.75 0.51 -5.65
N ALA A 93 1.20 -0.64 -5.16
CA ALA A 93 2.30 -0.69 -4.19
C ALA A 93 3.56 -0.01 -4.76
N GLY A 94 4.12 0.93 -4.00
CA GLY A 94 5.35 1.64 -4.38
C GLY A 94 5.21 2.62 -5.56
N GLN A 95 4.00 2.91 -6.01
CA GLN A 95 3.75 3.89 -7.06
C GLN A 95 2.69 4.92 -6.63
N ALA A 96 2.76 6.10 -7.22
CA ALA A 96 1.70 7.09 -7.17
C ALA A 96 1.19 7.31 -8.60
N CYS A 97 -0.11 7.11 -8.78
CA CYS A 97 -0.79 7.39 -10.04
C CYS A 97 -1.60 8.67 -9.92
N THR A 98 -1.53 9.52 -10.92
CA THR A 98 -2.28 10.77 -11.03
C THR A 98 -3.22 10.70 -12.22
N VAL A 99 -4.40 11.29 -12.08
CA VAL A 99 -5.41 11.36 -13.15
C VAL A 99 -5.40 12.75 -13.75
N LYS A 100 -5.36 12.81 -15.07
CA LYS A 100 -5.49 14.01 -15.90
C LYS A 100 -6.75 13.92 -16.72
N SER A 101 -7.45 15.02 -16.95
CA SER A 101 -8.74 15.02 -17.66
C SER A 101 -9.78 14.07 -17.04
N GLY A 102 -9.66 13.82 -15.72
CA GLY A 102 -10.50 12.86 -15.01
C GLY A 102 -11.91 13.34 -14.70
N SER A 103 -12.22 14.62 -14.90
CA SER A 103 -13.56 15.16 -14.63
C SER A 103 -14.08 16.00 -15.77
N GLY A 104 -15.39 15.99 -15.94
CA GLY A 104 -16.05 16.75 -16.99
C GLY A 104 -17.50 16.36 -17.17
N THR A 105 -18.08 16.77 -18.27
CA THR A 105 -19.42 16.41 -18.72
C THR A 105 -19.29 15.60 -20.01
N LEU A 106 -19.95 14.45 -20.07
CA LEU A 106 -19.93 13.60 -21.23
C LEU A 106 -20.74 14.25 -22.37
N GLY A 107 -20.15 14.33 -23.56
CA GLY A 107 -20.84 14.78 -24.74
C GLY A 107 -21.78 13.70 -25.32
N SER A 108 -22.08 13.82 -26.61
CA SER A 108 -22.86 12.84 -27.39
C SER A 108 -21.96 11.79 -28.07
N ALA A 109 -20.82 11.45 -27.46
CA ALA A 109 -19.87 10.47 -27.98
C ALA A 109 -19.10 9.82 -26.81
N ASN A 110 -18.47 8.68 -27.08
CA ASN A 110 -17.58 8.00 -26.15
C ASN A 110 -16.41 8.92 -25.74
N GLN A 111 -16.08 8.91 -24.45
CA GLN A 111 -14.97 9.67 -23.88
C GLN A 111 -13.81 8.72 -23.58
N SER A 112 -12.65 8.99 -24.17
CA SER A 112 -11.44 8.17 -24.00
C SER A 112 -10.19 8.99 -23.67
N SER A 113 -10.36 10.27 -23.30
CA SER A 113 -9.24 11.19 -23.06
C SER A 113 -8.75 11.23 -21.61
N VAL A 114 -9.26 10.38 -20.72
CA VAL A 114 -8.75 10.29 -19.36
C VAL A 114 -7.35 9.69 -19.39
N GLU A 115 -6.38 10.40 -18.82
CA GLU A 115 -4.99 9.96 -18.73
C GLU A 115 -4.66 9.62 -17.30
N VAL A 116 -4.13 8.43 -17.05
CA VAL A 116 -3.61 8.00 -15.75
C VAL A 116 -2.12 7.73 -15.91
N ALA A 117 -1.31 8.53 -15.23
CA ALA A 117 0.15 8.36 -15.22
C ALA A 117 0.61 7.88 -13.85
N CYS A 118 1.23 6.69 -13.82
CA CYS A 118 1.83 6.11 -12.62
C CYS A 118 3.35 6.33 -12.64
N ALA A 119 3.89 6.78 -11.52
CA ALA A 119 5.32 6.93 -11.31
C ALA A 119 5.73 6.20 -10.04
N THR A 120 6.95 5.69 -10.02
CA THR A 120 7.50 5.12 -8.78
C THR A 120 7.48 6.20 -7.70
N GLN A 121 6.74 5.95 -6.64
CA GLN A 121 6.77 6.82 -5.48
C GLN A 121 8.07 6.55 -4.76
N ALA A 122 8.93 7.56 -4.67
CA ALA A 122 10.10 7.48 -3.81
C ALA A 122 9.57 7.23 -2.38
N ALA A 123 9.86 6.06 -1.85
CA ALA A 123 9.47 5.72 -0.49
C ALA A 123 10.03 6.78 0.44
N ALA A 124 9.20 7.32 1.31
CA ALA A 124 9.66 8.30 2.30
C ALA A 124 10.74 7.64 3.15
N LEU A 125 11.93 8.24 3.17
CA LEU A 125 13.01 7.76 4.01
C LEU A 125 12.56 7.69 5.47
N PRO A 126 13.05 6.71 6.24
CA PRO A 126 12.85 6.71 7.68
C PRO A 126 13.35 8.03 8.26
N GLU A 127 12.55 8.70 9.06
CA GLU A 127 12.85 10.00 9.66
C GLU A 127 12.34 10.03 11.09
N GLY A 128 13.00 10.79 11.97
CA GLY A 128 12.65 10.97 13.37
C GLY A 128 13.42 10.04 14.30
N ASP A 129 12.90 9.86 15.50
CA ASP A 129 13.52 9.09 16.56
C ASP A 129 13.06 7.63 16.51
N TRP A 130 14.03 6.73 16.49
CA TRP A 130 13.84 5.28 16.40
C TRP A 130 14.57 4.58 17.53
N GLU A 131 13.85 3.81 18.33
CA GLU A 131 14.34 3.15 19.51
C GLU A 131 14.44 1.65 19.29
N MET A 132 15.61 1.05 19.57
CA MET A 132 15.81 -0.39 19.42
C MET A 132 14.89 -1.17 20.36
N ALA A 133 14.29 -2.24 19.87
CA ALA A 133 13.38 -3.04 20.68
C ALA A 133 14.09 -3.81 21.82
N LEU A 134 15.39 -4.05 21.69
CA LEU A 134 16.21 -4.72 22.70
C LEU A 134 16.48 -3.79 23.87
N CYS A 135 16.07 -4.21 25.08
CA CYS A 135 16.38 -3.56 26.36
C CYS A 135 17.57 -4.23 27.01
N SER A 136 18.57 -3.48 27.41
CA SER A 136 19.77 -4.00 28.07
C SER A 136 20.12 -3.20 29.35
N GLN A 137 20.74 -3.84 30.32
CA GLN A 137 21.23 -3.15 31.50
C GLN A 137 22.46 -2.32 31.11
N VAL A 138 22.45 -1.04 31.44
CA VAL A 138 23.53 -0.08 31.14
C VAL A 138 24.40 0.14 32.38
N LEU A 139 23.74 0.28 33.53
CA LEU A 139 24.35 0.43 34.85
C LEU A 139 23.49 -0.34 35.87
N PRO A 140 23.98 -0.67 37.07
CA PRO A 140 23.16 -1.25 38.12
C PRO A 140 21.90 -0.41 38.36
N GLY A 141 20.72 -1.01 38.21
CA GLY A 141 19.42 -0.34 38.35
C GLY A 141 18.99 0.54 37.18
N THR A 142 19.81 0.66 36.15
CA THR A 142 19.49 1.47 34.96
C THR A 142 19.53 0.60 33.70
N TRP A 143 18.48 0.69 32.91
CA TRP A 143 18.31 -0.06 31.67
C TRP A 143 18.24 0.91 30.52
N GLY A 144 18.54 0.46 29.30
CA GLY A 144 18.56 1.34 28.15
C GLY A 144 18.25 0.64 26.85
N ARG A 145 17.83 1.46 25.91
CA ARG A 145 17.66 1.11 24.50
C ARG A 145 18.43 2.08 23.63
N THR A 146 19.07 1.56 22.60
CA THR A 146 19.72 2.41 21.59
C THR A 146 18.69 3.26 20.88
N LEU A 147 18.97 4.55 20.76
CA LEU A 147 18.17 5.52 20.01
C LEU A 147 18.92 5.94 18.75
N TRP A 148 18.25 5.90 17.61
CA TRP A 148 18.71 6.56 16.40
C TRP A 148 17.80 7.74 16.09
N ARG A 149 18.43 8.89 15.94
CA ARG A 149 17.78 10.08 15.40
C ARG A 149 18.16 10.20 13.94
N ILE A 150 17.16 10.07 13.07
CA ILE A 150 17.35 10.10 11.62
C ILE A 150 16.83 11.42 11.10
N ALA A 151 17.73 12.24 10.57
CA ALA A 151 17.41 13.53 9.97
C ALA A 151 17.54 13.43 8.44
N ARG A 152 16.45 13.65 7.74
CA ARG A 152 16.42 13.66 6.28
C ARG A 152 17.20 14.86 5.74
N GLN A 153 18.14 14.61 4.83
CA GLN A 153 18.92 15.63 4.13
C GLN A 153 18.41 15.86 2.69
N SER A 154 17.90 14.80 2.05
CA SER A 154 17.31 14.83 0.72
C SER A 154 16.33 13.67 0.52
N ASN A 155 15.81 13.48 -0.69
CA ASN A 155 14.94 12.33 -1.01
C ASN A 155 15.66 10.97 -0.94
N THR A 156 17.00 10.98 -0.98
CA THR A 156 17.82 9.76 -0.99
C THR A 156 18.88 9.75 0.09
N ARG A 157 18.96 10.77 0.95
CA ARG A 157 20.02 10.89 1.94
C ARG A 157 19.49 11.25 3.32
N ALA A 158 20.03 10.60 4.35
CA ALA A 158 19.73 10.90 5.74
C ALA A 158 21.02 10.92 6.57
N ALA A 159 21.06 11.79 7.58
CA ALA A 159 22.05 11.77 8.65
C ALA A 159 21.51 10.96 9.82
N ILE A 160 22.39 10.25 10.51
CA ILE A 160 22.03 9.42 11.66
C ILE A 160 22.88 9.85 12.84
N GLU A 161 22.22 10.13 13.95
CA GLU A 161 22.80 10.36 15.25
C GLU A 161 22.40 9.24 16.19
N GLN A 162 23.31 8.82 17.05
CA GLN A 162 23.04 7.84 18.08
C GLN A 162 22.85 8.50 19.43
N GLY A 163 21.88 7.98 20.16
CA GLY A 163 21.65 8.28 21.56
C GLY A 163 21.24 7.01 22.32
N MET A 164 20.74 7.21 23.50
CA MET A 164 20.21 6.16 24.35
C MET A 164 18.96 6.67 25.06
N VAL A 165 17.99 5.80 25.26
CA VAL A 165 16.86 6.06 26.15
C VAL A 165 17.06 5.24 27.39
N LEU A 166 17.13 5.90 28.55
CA LEU A 166 17.35 5.26 29.85
C LEU A 166 16.04 5.04 30.61
N TYR A 167 15.94 3.88 31.24
CA TYR A 167 14.78 3.43 31.99
C TYR A 167 15.19 2.93 33.39
N GLY A 168 14.32 3.11 34.36
CA GLY A 168 14.49 2.59 35.71
C GLY A 168 14.03 1.14 35.91
N ASN A 169 13.74 0.40 34.84
CA ASN A 169 13.23 -0.98 34.92
C ASN A 169 13.75 -1.86 33.76
N ALA A 170 13.83 -3.16 34.04
CA ALA A 170 14.38 -4.17 33.14
C ALA A 170 13.54 -4.42 31.88
N GLN A 171 12.32 -3.96 31.82
CA GLN A 171 11.44 -4.06 30.68
C GLN A 171 11.58 -2.88 29.72
N CYS A 172 12.35 -1.83 30.11
CA CYS A 172 12.40 -0.55 29.40
C CYS A 172 10.98 -0.04 29.09
N ALA A 173 10.09 -0.11 30.08
CA ALA A 173 8.71 0.29 29.96
C ALA A 173 8.45 1.67 30.57
N GLY A 174 7.46 2.40 30.04
CA GLY A 174 7.10 3.74 30.49
C GLY A 174 7.93 4.83 29.82
N THR A 175 7.99 5.99 30.46
CA THR A 175 8.70 7.15 29.92
C THR A 175 10.19 7.04 30.23
N GLY A 176 11.01 6.83 29.20
CA GLY A 176 12.46 6.84 29.33
C GLY A 176 13.05 8.23 29.10
N THR A 177 14.21 8.50 29.71
CA THR A 177 14.98 9.74 29.55
C THR A 177 15.93 9.60 28.38
N VAL A 178 15.84 10.52 27.41
CA VAL A 178 16.73 10.54 26.24
C VAL A 178 18.08 11.14 26.65
N GLN A 179 19.14 10.43 26.32
CA GLN A 179 20.51 10.92 26.36
C GLN A 179 21.10 10.89 24.97
N THR A 180 21.50 12.03 24.45
CA THR A 180 22.26 12.14 23.21
C THR A 180 23.75 12.03 23.53
N SER A 181 24.47 11.25 22.73
CA SER A 181 25.91 11.17 22.85
C SER A 181 26.56 12.47 22.36
N PRO A 182 27.54 13.04 23.07
CA PRO A 182 28.30 14.21 22.56
C PRO A 182 29.04 13.93 21.25
N ALA A 183 29.34 12.65 20.96
CA ALA A 183 29.98 12.20 19.71
C ALA A 183 28.96 11.64 18.72
N GLY A 184 27.70 12.07 18.80
CA GLY A 184 26.48 11.42 18.35
C GLY A 184 26.33 11.09 16.86
N ALA A 185 27.14 11.65 15.98
CA ALA A 185 27.00 11.35 14.55
C ALA A 185 27.51 9.94 14.23
N LEU A 186 26.60 9.03 13.85
CA LEU A 186 26.97 7.73 13.27
C LEU A 186 27.38 7.83 11.80
N GLY A 187 27.02 8.92 11.15
CA GLY A 187 27.31 9.15 9.74
C GLY A 187 26.09 9.51 8.91
N THR A 188 26.21 9.28 7.61
CA THR A 188 25.15 9.51 6.65
C THR A 188 24.88 8.24 5.85
N VAL A 189 23.65 8.05 5.44
CA VAL A 189 23.30 7.01 4.49
C VAL A 189 22.79 7.66 3.20
N ALA A 190 23.28 7.18 2.07
CA ALA A 190 22.81 7.55 0.74
C ALA A 190 22.15 6.32 0.10
N PHE A 191 20.86 6.39 -0.13
CA PHE A 191 20.12 5.31 -0.76
C PHE A 191 20.11 5.46 -2.28
N ASP A 192 20.48 4.42 -2.97
CA ASP A 192 20.59 4.34 -4.43
C ASP A 192 19.46 3.53 -5.06
N ARG A 193 18.74 2.74 -4.27
CA ARG A 193 17.62 1.93 -4.73
C ARG A 193 16.57 1.76 -3.63
N THR A 194 15.31 1.70 -4.05
CA THR A 194 14.19 1.32 -3.20
C THR A 194 13.39 0.21 -3.86
N GLY A 195 12.69 -0.59 -3.08
CA GLY A 195 11.78 -1.60 -3.54
C GLY A 195 10.71 -1.86 -2.48
N ALA A 196 9.60 -2.46 -2.86
CA ALA A 196 8.52 -2.71 -1.93
C ALA A 196 7.87 -4.08 -2.16
N THR A 197 7.31 -4.64 -1.10
CA THR A 197 6.28 -5.67 -1.12
C THR A 197 4.96 -5.05 -0.67
N ALA A 198 3.92 -5.84 -0.46
CA ALA A 198 2.65 -5.35 0.07
C ALA A 198 2.77 -4.77 1.49
N THR A 199 3.75 -5.22 2.29
CA THR A 199 3.86 -4.87 3.73
C THR A 199 5.18 -4.23 4.12
N LEU A 200 6.17 -4.19 3.21
CA LEU A 200 7.51 -3.70 3.50
C LEU A 200 8.01 -2.75 2.42
N THR A 201 8.77 -1.73 2.84
CA THR A 201 9.63 -0.94 1.95
C THR A 201 11.08 -1.20 2.29
N ALA A 202 11.87 -1.56 1.28
CA ALA A 202 13.31 -1.78 1.37
C ALA A 202 14.08 -0.61 0.74
N PHE A 203 15.20 -0.26 1.35
CA PHE A 203 16.11 0.79 0.92
C PHE A 203 17.52 0.21 0.88
N TRP A 204 18.17 0.23 -0.29
CA TRP A 204 19.58 -0.15 -0.45
C TRP A 204 20.41 1.10 -0.59
N GLY A 205 21.54 1.13 0.09
CA GLY A 205 22.37 2.32 0.07
C GLY A 205 23.79 2.09 0.58
N THR A 206 24.50 3.18 0.71
CA THR A 206 25.85 3.23 1.26
C THR A 206 25.83 4.06 2.53
N TRP A 207 26.29 3.46 3.61
CA TRP A 207 26.56 4.14 4.87
C TRP A 207 27.96 4.71 4.82
N SER A 208 28.11 5.97 5.15
CA SER A 208 29.38 6.68 5.28
C SER A 208 29.55 7.12 6.73
N GLN A 209 30.54 6.58 7.41
CA GLN A 209 30.87 6.92 8.79
C GLN A 209 31.68 8.23 8.85
N PRO A 210 31.69 8.93 10.01
CA PRO A 210 32.50 10.13 10.19
C PRO A 210 34.01 9.90 9.99
N THR A 211 34.47 8.66 10.19
CA THR A 211 35.86 8.21 9.98
C THR A 211 36.23 8.09 8.51
N GLY A 212 35.30 8.27 7.58
CA GLY A 212 35.47 8.07 6.14
C GLY A 212 35.25 6.63 5.67
N LEU A 213 35.03 5.68 6.58
CA LEU A 213 34.68 4.31 6.18
C LEU A 213 33.28 4.27 5.57
N THR A 214 33.14 3.46 4.53
CA THR A 214 31.86 3.23 3.86
C THR A 214 31.53 1.75 3.83
N SER A 215 30.24 1.43 3.96
CA SER A 215 29.74 0.07 3.83
C SER A 215 28.38 0.05 3.12
N ARG A 216 28.06 -1.06 2.48
CA ARG A 216 26.71 -1.26 1.95
C ARG A 216 25.75 -1.56 3.09
N THR A 217 24.52 -1.07 2.98
CA THR A 217 23.49 -1.28 3.98
C THR A 217 22.15 -1.48 3.31
N VAL A 218 21.29 -2.30 3.93
CA VAL A 218 19.91 -2.48 3.56
C VAL A 218 19.03 -2.14 4.75
N TRP A 219 18.12 -1.22 4.55
CA TRP A 219 17.14 -0.85 5.55
C TRP A 219 15.75 -1.31 5.13
N ALA A 220 14.96 -1.76 6.08
CA ALA A 220 13.61 -2.23 5.86
C ALA A 220 12.64 -1.51 6.80
N ARG A 221 11.60 -0.90 6.23
CA ARG A 221 10.47 -0.37 7.00
C ARG A 221 9.27 -1.28 6.84
N LYS A 222 8.82 -1.90 7.93
CA LYS A 222 7.64 -2.78 7.98
C LYS A 222 6.72 -2.34 9.11
N GLY A 223 5.61 -1.69 8.77
CA GLY A 223 4.72 -1.08 9.76
C GLY A 223 5.44 -0.08 10.66
N ALA A 224 5.43 -0.34 11.98
CA ALA A 224 6.10 0.49 12.99
C ALA A 224 7.60 0.21 13.12
N TYR A 225 8.15 -0.80 12.42
CA TYR A 225 9.53 -1.24 12.56
C TYR A 225 10.44 -0.65 11.50
N LEU A 226 11.67 -0.34 11.91
CA LEU A 226 12.81 -0.05 11.06
C LEU A 226 13.91 -1.07 11.36
N CYS A 227 14.25 -1.92 10.40
CA CYS A 227 15.31 -2.91 10.52
C CYS A 227 16.50 -2.46 9.68
N VAL A 228 17.69 -2.51 10.27
CA VAL A 228 18.96 -2.28 9.59
C VAL A 228 19.65 -3.63 9.48
N LEU A 229 19.72 -4.15 8.28
CA LEU A 229 20.11 -5.54 8.01
C LEU A 229 21.63 -5.68 7.74
N GLY A 230 22.43 -4.68 8.17
CA GLY A 230 23.88 -4.72 8.14
C GLY A 230 24.49 -4.50 6.76
N ASP A 231 25.79 -4.79 6.67
CA ASP A 231 26.58 -4.75 5.43
C ASP A 231 26.28 -5.99 4.60
N THR A 232 25.20 -5.92 3.85
CA THR A 232 24.84 -6.98 2.91
C THR A 232 25.21 -6.53 1.51
N THR A 233 26.03 -7.31 0.84
CA THR A 233 26.23 -7.12 -0.59
C THR A 233 24.90 -7.27 -1.31
N PRO A 234 24.65 -6.55 -2.42
CA PRO A 234 23.40 -6.67 -3.17
C PRO A 234 23.05 -8.12 -3.58
N SER A 235 24.02 -9.04 -3.55
CA SER A 235 23.82 -10.46 -3.81
C SER A 235 23.12 -11.22 -2.67
N VAL A 236 23.14 -10.73 -1.44
CA VAL A 236 22.52 -11.42 -0.28
C VAL A 236 21.06 -11.06 -0.14
N LEU A 237 20.71 -9.78 -0.30
CA LEU A 237 19.33 -9.29 -0.22
C LEU A 237 18.96 -8.50 -1.49
N PRO A 238 18.87 -9.18 -2.66
CA PRO A 238 18.73 -8.51 -3.95
C PRO A 238 17.33 -7.95 -4.20
N THR A 239 16.32 -8.44 -3.51
CA THR A 239 14.90 -8.11 -3.75
C THR A 239 14.20 -7.68 -2.45
N ALA A 240 13.10 -6.93 -2.58
CA ALA A 240 12.27 -6.55 -1.43
C ALA A 240 11.71 -7.79 -0.70
N GLN A 241 11.41 -8.87 -1.40
CA GLN A 241 10.94 -10.11 -0.79
C GLN A 241 12.02 -10.79 0.07
N ALA A 242 13.27 -10.82 -0.39
CA ALA A 242 14.39 -11.33 0.40
C ALA A 242 14.64 -10.47 1.65
N VAL A 243 14.54 -9.15 1.50
CA VAL A 243 14.63 -8.18 2.62
C VAL A 243 13.51 -8.40 3.62
N GLU A 244 12.28 -8.68 3.15
CA GLU A 244 11.14 -8.91 4.04
C GLU A 244 11.32 -10.14 4.91
N SER A 245 11.77 -11.25 4.35
CA SER A 245 12.06 -12.48 5.12
C SER A 245 13.12 -12.24 6.20
N SER A 246 14.17 -11.48 5.88
CA SER A 246 15.21 -11.12 6.85
C SER A 246 14.71 -10.12 7.92
N ALA A 247 13.85 -9.19 7.54
CA ALA A 247 13.25 -8.23 8.46
C ALA A 247 12.33 -8.94 9.48
N ASP A 248 11.55 -9.92 9.05
CA ASP A 248 10.68 -10.68 9.93
C ASP A 248 11.46 -11.45 11.00
N LEU A 249 12.58 -12.05 10.63
CA LEU A 249 13.49 -12.69 11.60
C LEU A 249 14.09 -11.67 12.58
N SER A 250 14.49 -10.49 12.08
CA SER A 250 15.05 -9.43 12.89
C SER A 250 14.02 -8.81 13.84
N ILE A 251 12.77 -8.67 13.43
CA ILE A 251 11.66 -8.21 14.28
C ILE A 251 11.41 -9.22 15.39
N ALA A 252 11.31 -10.52 15.07
CA ALA A 252 11.12 -11.58 16.03
C ALA A 252 12.27 -11.65 17.06
N GLY A 253 13.51 -11.41 16.61
CA GLY A 253 14.71 -11.34 17.45
C GLY A 253 14.91 -10.01 18.19
N LYS A 254 13.97 -9.06 18.10
CA LYS A 254 14.08 -7.69 18.67
C LYS A 254 15.29 -6.88 18.17
N GLY A 255 15.83 -7.21 16.99
CA GLY A 255 16.94 -6.52 16.36
C GLY A 255 16.55 -5.30 15.53
N CYS A 256 15.27 -4.92 15.53
CA CYS A 256 14.77 -3.75 14.82
C CYS A 256 14.42 -2.61 15.78
N TYR A 257 14.29 -1.42 15.22
CA TYR A 257 13.90 -0.20 15.90
C TYR A 257 12.40 0.01 15.74
N THR A 258 11.76 0.62 16.73
CA THR A 258 10.40 1.11 16.67
C THR A 258 10.38 2.62 16.70
N LYS A 259 9.45 3.24 16.00
CA LYS A 259 9.32 4.70 16.02
C LYS A 259 8.85 5.15 17.41
N ARG A 260 9.50 6.18 17.92
CA ARG A 260 9.18 6.81 19.21
C ARG A 260 8.10 7.90 19.06
#